data_c3fb4a28bd52e85a002cdaaab6a9a98a
#
_entry.id   c3fb4a28bd52e85a002cdaaab6a9a98a
#
_cell.length_a   1.000
_cell.length_b   1.000
_cell.length_c   1.000
_cell.angle_alpha   90.00
_cell.angle_beta   90.00
_cell.angle_gamma   90.00
#
_symmetry.space_group_name_H-M   'P 1'
#
loop_
_entity.id
_entity.type
_entity.pdbx_description
1 polymer ?
#
loop_
_entity_poly.entity_id
_entity_poly.type
_entity_poly.pdbx_seq_one_letter_code
_entity_poly.pdbx_strand_id
1 'polypeptide(L)'
;MKKLSLFACLALLGAALLTAAHHESSPKAVASVHDLMEDVVKPNMDVLAAMKKRGGPQSEQDWKKSKSAASLIGEGAQLMLHPERVKDEAWTGGAEKSIEGAAAVMAAAEKQDTEAWMAGLTMTGQGCRTCHK
;
A
#
# COMPACT_ATOMS: atom_id res chain seq x y z
N MET A 1 -58.04 6.04 19.45
CA MET A 1 -56.83 5.22 19.25
C MET A 1 -56.51 5.08 17.76
N LYS A 2 -56.33 6.19 16.99
CA LYS A 2 -56.05 6.17 15.54
C LYS A 2 -55.02 7.24 15.09
N LYS A 3 -54.21 7.80 16.02
CA LYS A 3 -53.26 8.87 15.66
C LYS A 3 -51.76 8.47 15.77
N LEU A 4 -51.46 7.19 16.09
CA LEU A 4 -50.08 6.73 16.27
C LEU A 4 -49.44 6.13 14.99
N SER A 5 -50.25 5.90 13.94
CA SER A 5 -49.80 5.19 12.74
C SER A 5 -49.18 6.09 11.64
N LEU A 6 -49.41 7.42 11.73
CA LEU A 6 -48.94 8.34 10.68
C LEU A 6 -47.50 8.81 10.85
N PHE A 7 -46.99 8.83 12.09
CA PHE A 7 -45.60 9.26 12.35
C PHE A 7 -44.56 8.16 12.10
N ALA A 8 -44.95 6.89 12.15
CA ALA A 8 -44.04 5.79 11.89
C ALA A 8 -43.67 5.64 10.40
N CYS A 9 -44.56 6.01 9.49
CA CYS A 9 -44.27 5.94 8.05
C CYS A 9 -43.36 7.07 7.54
N LEU A 10 -43.38 8.24 8.16
CA LEU A 10 -42.53 9.35 7.76
C LEU A 10 -41.04 9.16 8.15
N ALA A 11 -40.80 8.44 9.26
CA ALA A 11 -39.42 8.16 9.73
C ALA A 11 -38.69 7.14 8.87
N LEU A 12 -39.42 6.23 8.20
CA LEU A 12 -38.83 5.20 7.34
C LEU A 12 -38.45 5.72 5.93
N LEU A 13 -39.11 6.78 5.44
CA LEU A 13 -38.74 7.40 4.15
C LEU A 13 -37.49 8.28 4.26
N GLY A 14 -37.18 8.82 5.42
CA GLY A 14 -36.01 9.68 5.62
C GLY A 14 -34.68 8.91 5.65
N ALA A 15 -34.69 7.64 6.07
CA ALA A 15 -33.48 6.81 6.16
C ALA A 15 -33.01 6.25 4.81
N ALA A 16 -33.89 6.16 3.80
CA ALA A 16 -33.55 5.62 2.50
C ALA A 16 -32.84 6.62 1.56
N LEU A 17 -32.86 7.91 1.88
CA LEU A 17 -32.26 8.98 1.08
C LEU A 17 -30.80 9.29 1.43
N LEU A 18 -30.25 8.73 2.51
CA LEU A 18 -28.88 9.00 2.99
C LEU A 18 -27.84 8.00 2.47
N THR A 19 -28.22 6.97 1.72
CA THR A 19 -27.28 5.94 1.23
C THR A 19 -26.91 6.10 -0.26
N ALA A 20 -27.35 7.15 -0.92
CA ALA A 20 -27.20 7.30 -2.38
C ALA A 20 -26.23 8.41 -2.80
N ALA A 21 -25.14 8.65 -2.06
CA ALA A 21 -24.19 9.66 -2.52
C ALA A 21 -22.78 9.47 -1.96
N HIS A 22 -22.09 8.42 -2.33
CA HIS A 22 -20.62 8.40 -2.39
C HIS A 22 -20.17 7.38 -3.43
N HIS A 23 -20.60 7.56 -4.65
CA HIS A 23 -19.85 7.04 -5.78
C HIS A 23 -18.79 8.10 -6.13
N GLU A 24 -17.86 8.30 -5.23
CA GLU A 24 -16.67 9.09 -5.50
C GLU A 24 -15.89 8.33 -6.58
N SER A 25 -15.90 8.86 -7.79
CA SER A 25 -15.05 8.36 -8.85
C SER A 25 -13.60 8.45 -8.36
N SER A 26 -12.89 7.31 -8.31
CA SER A 26 -11.46 7.32 -7.97
C SER A 26 -10.75 8.39 -8.81
N PRO A 27 -9.86 9.19 -8.21
CA PRO A 27 -9.09 10.18 -8.95
C PRO A 27 -8.39 9.51 -10.14
N LYS A 28 -8.34 10.18 -11.28
CA LYS A 28 -7.65 9.65 -12.46
C LYS A 28 -6.17 9.43 -12.17
N ALA A 29 -5.60 8.33 -12.67
CA ALA A 29 -4.19 8.05 -12.58
C ALA A 29 -3.36 9.10 -13.34
N VAL A 30 -2.40 9.75 -12.67
CA VAL A 30 -1.60 10.86 -13.26
C VAL A 30 -0.29 10.32 -13.86
N ALA A 31 0.43 9.48 -13.12
CA ALA A 31 1.70 8.91 -13.56
C ALA A 31 1.47 7.55 -14.24
N SER A 32 2.33 7.20 -15.21
CA SER A 32 2.37 5.86 -15.76
C SER A 32 2.93 4.85 -14.74
N VAL A 33 2.67 3.56 -14.96
CA VAL A 33 3.31 2.48 -14.17
C VAL A 33 4.83 2.54 -14.28
N HIS A 34 5.34 2.83 -15.49
CA HIS A 34 6.77 2.95 -15.74
C HIS A 34 7.41 4.05 -14.88
N ASP A 35 6.83 5.26 -14.88
CA ASP A 35 7.34 6.39 -14.11
C ASP A 35 7.34 6.09 -12.60
N LEU A 36 6.26 5.45 -12.10
CA LEU A 36 6.21 5.03 -10.69
C LEU A 36 7.30 4.00 -10.35
N MET A 37 7.59 3.08 -11.27
CA MET A 37 8.66 2.10 -11.06
C MET A 37 10.05 2.75 -11.07
N GLU A 38 10.35 3.59 -12.07
CA GLU A 38 11.68 4.19 -12.23
C GLU A 38 11.95 5.31 -11.21
N ASP A 39 10.95 6.15 -10.92
CA ASP A 39 11.17 7.34 -10.13
C ASP A 39 10.84 7.17 -8.63
N VAL A 40 10.01 6.16 -8.28
CA VAL A 40 9.60 5.94 -6.89
C VAL A 40 10.09 4.59 -6.36
N VAL A 41 9.69 3.48 -7.00
CA VAL A 41 9.93 2.15 -6.41
C VAL A 41 11.40 1.75 -6.51
N LYS A 42 11.98 1.83 -7.70
CA LYS A 42 13.35 1.38 -7.96
C LYS A 42 14.41 2.13 -7.13
N PRO A 43 14.43 3.46 -7.04
CA PRO A 43 15.44 4.17 -6.25
C PRO A 43 15.40 3.78 -4.76
N ASN A 44 14.21 3.55 -4.22
CA ASN A 44 14.03 3.14 -2.84
C ASN A 44 14.41 1.67 -2.61
N MET A 45 14.13 0.79 -3.59
CA MET A 45 14.64 -0.59 -3.56
C MET A 45 16.17 -0.64 -3.62
N ASP A 46 16.80 0.22 -4.42
CA ASP A 46 18.26 0.30 -4.51
C ASP A 46 18.88 0.71 -3.16
N VAL A 47 18.25 1.61 -2.41
CA VAL A 47 18.65 1.96 -1.03
C VAL A 47 18.63 0.74 -0.12
N LEU A 48 17.51 -0.01 -0.10
CA LEU A 48 17.39 -1.20 0.75
C LEU A 48 18.32 -2.32 0.29
N ALA A 49 18.50 -2.51 -1.01
CA ALA A 49 19.42 -3.50 -1.56
C ALA A 49 20.89 -3.19 -1.18
N ALA A 50 21.30 -1.93 -1.18
CA ALA A 50 22.62 -1.52 -0.73
C ALA A 50 22.83 -1.82 0.77
N MET A 51 21.84 -1.61 1.62
CA MET A 51 21.87 -1.99 3.03
C MET A 51 21.95 -3.51 3.21
N LYS A 52 21.15 -4.27 2.45
CA LYS A 52 21.17 -5.74 2.47
C LYS A 52 22.54 -6.31 2.15
N LYS A 53 23.25 -5.76 1.16
CA LYS A 53 24.61 -6.23 0.75
C LYS A 53 25.64 -6.16 1.88
N ARG A 54 25.47 -5.29 2.87
CA ARG A 54 26.34 -5.13 4.02
C ARG A 54 25.78 -5.74 5.32
N GLY A 55 24.73 -6.59 5.21
CA GLY A 55 24.14 -7.30 6.35
C GLY A 55 23.03 -6.55 7.08
N GLY A 56 22.49 -5.48 6.50
CA GLY A 56 21.40 -4.67 7.04
C GLY A 56 21.79 -3.24 7.38
N PRO A 57 20.86 -2.43 7.94
CA PRO A 57 21.15 -1.10 8.46
C PRO A 57 22.18 -1.16 9.61
N GLN A 58 23.17 -0.24 9.62
CA GLN A 58 24.31 -0.25 10.56
C GLN A 58 24.31 0.94 11.52
N SER A 59 23.42 1.92 11.32
CA SER A 59 23.35 3.14 12.11
C SER A 59 21.92 3.60 12.28
N GLU A 60 21.67 4.49 13.24
CA GLU A 60 20.37 5.12 13.42
C GLU A 60 19.89 5.83 12.13
N GLN A 61 20.82 6.46 11.42
CA GLN A 61 20.52 7.09 10.15
C GLN A 61 20.12 6.08 9.08
N ASP A 62 20.76 4.91 9.03
CA ASP A 62 20.36 3.83 8.12
C ASP A 62 18.94 3.32 8.45
N TRP A 63 18.62 3.15 9.73
CA TRP A 63 17.29 2.74 10.15
C TRP A 63 16.21 3.74 9.71
N LYS A 64 16.45 5.04 9.93
CA LYS A 64 15.55 6.11 9.45
C LYS A 64 15.41 6.10 7.93
N LYS A 65 16.52 5.97 7.21
CA LYS A 65 16.55 5.93 5.76
C LYS A 65 15.86 4.68 5.20
N SER A 66 16.07 3.55 5.85
CA SER A 66 15.40 2.29 5.52
C SER A 66 13.88 2.39 5.69
N LYS A 67 13.40 2.96 6.80
CA LYS A 67 11.98 3.19 7.04
C LYS A 67 11.37 4.08 5.96
N SER A 68 12.03 5.20 5.62
CA SER A 68 11.58 6.12 4.57
C SER A 68 11.52 5.44 3.20
N ALA A 69 12.55 4.67 2.83
CA ALA A 69 12.58 3.94 1.56
C ALA A 69 11.46 2.89 1.49
N ALA A 70 11.24 2.13 2.57
CA ALA A 70 10.17 1.15 2.62
C ALA A 70 8.79 1.79 2.51
N SER A 71 8.55 2.94 3.16
CA SER A 71 7.27 3.65 3.04
C SER A 71 6.98 4.05 1.59
N LEU A 72 7.96 4.57 0.86
CA LEU A 72 7.80 4.96 -0.55
C LEU A 72 7.58 3.75 -1.47
N ILE A 73 8.20 2.61 -1.17
CA ILE A 73 7.93 1.35 -1.88
C ILE A 73 6.49 0.90 -1.64
N GLY A 74 6.01 0.95 -0.39
CA GLY A 74 4.65 0.60 -0.03
C GLY A 74 3.62 1.49 -0.73
N GLU A 75 3.81 2.81 -0.70
CA GLU A 75 2.96 3.78 -1.40
C GLU A 75 2.99 3.57 -2.91
N GLY A 76 4.17 3.34 -3.50
CA GLY A 76 4.29 3.01 -4.91
C GLY A 76 3.51 1.74 -5.28
N ALA A 77 3.60 0.70 -4.46
CA ALA A 77 2.84 -0.54 -4.65
C ALA A 77 1.32 -0.32 -4.46
N GLN A 78 0.91 0.53 -3.51
CA GLN A 78 -0.49 0.90 -3.33
C GLN A 78 -1.06 1.60 -4.58
N LEU A 79 -0.28 2.48 -5.21
CA LEU A 79 -0.67 3.14 -6.44
C LEU A 79 -0.84 2.15 -7.62
N MET A 80 -0.20 0.98 -7.60
CA MET A 80 -0.40 -0.08 -8.61
C MET A 80 -1.78 -0.74 -8.51
N LEU A 81 -2.47 -0.62 -7.37
CA LEU A 81 -3.83 -1.13 -7.17
C LEU A 81 -4.91 -0.16 -7.68
N HIS A 82 -4.51 0.99 -8.24
CA HIS A 82 -5.46 1.91 -8.85
C HIS A 82 -6.21 1.20 -10.01
N PRO A 83 -7.56 1.35 -10.13
CA PRO A 83 -8.36 0.64 -11.12
C PRO A 83 -7.84 0.75 -12.57
N GLU A 84 -7.27 1.90 -12.94
CA GLU A 84 -6.70 2.12 -14.28
C GLU A 84 -5.35 1.42 -14.50
N ARG A 85 -4.72 0.83 -13.47
CA ARG A 85 -3.40 0.18 -13.53
C ARG A 85 -3.47 -1.32 -13.31
N VAL A 86 -4.50 -1.81 -12.62
CA VAL A 86 -4.68 -3.25 -12.38
C VAL A 86 -4.81 -3.99 -13.70
N LYS A 87 -4.04 -5.06 -13.87
CA LYS A 87 -4.02 -5.90 -15.08
C LYS A 87 -4.72 -7.23 -14.85
N ASP A 88 -4.32 -7.93 -13.78
CA ASP A 88 -4.76 -9.27 -13.47
C ASP A 88 -4.59 -9.59 -11.98
N GLU A 89 -4.92 -10.81 -11.60
CA GLU A 89 -4.83 -11.29 -10.22
C GLU A 89 -3.36 -11.38 -9.73
N ALA A 90 -2.42 -11.77 -10.60
CA ALA A 90 -1.01 -11.82 -10.26
C ALA A 90 -0.45 -10.41 -9.99
N TRP A 91 -0.89 -9.42 -10.76
CA TRP A 91 -0.57 -8.01 -10.52
C TRP A 91 -1.04 -7.55 -9.14
N THR A 92 -2.31 -7.80 -8.82
CA THR A 92 -2.91 -7.43 -7.54
C THR A 92 -2.18 -8.11 -6.38
N GLY A 93 -2.02 -9.44 -6.44
CA GLY A 93 -1.32 -10.20 -5.40
C GLY A 93 0.15 -9.79 -5.24
N GLY A 94 0.82 -9.43 -6.33
CA GLY A 94 2.20 -8.92 -6.29
C GLY A 94 2.29 -7.55 -5.61
N ALA A 95 1.38 -6.64 -5.91
CA ALA A 95 1.31 -5.33 -5.27
C ALA A 95 0.99 -5.45 -3.77
N GLU A 96 -0.02 -6.22 -3.39
CA GLU A 96 -0.39 -6.48 -2.00
C GLU A 96 0.77 -7.09 -1.20
N LYS A 97 1.47 -8.06 -1.78
CA LYS A 97 2.66 -8.67 -1.17
C LYS A 97 3.80 -7.68 -0.98
N SER A 98 3.97 -6.75 -1.91
CA SER A 98 4.97 -5.67 -1.79
C SER A 98 4.61 -4.69 -0.67
N ILE A 99 3.34 -4.35 -0.52
CA ILE A 99 2.82 -3.49 0.56
C ILE A 99 3.07 -4.16 1.93
N GLU A 100 2.69 -5.43 2.06
CA GLU A 100 2.90 -6.22 3.28
C GLU A 100 4.38 -6.27 3.67
N GLY A 101 5.26 -6.56 2.70
CA GLY A 101 6.70 -6.61 2.92
C GLY A 101 7.29 -5.24 3.30
N ALA A 102 6.85 -4.17 2.65
CA ALA A 102 7.28 -2.80 2.98
C ALA A 102 6.85 -2.40 4.39
N ALA A 103 5.62 -2.72 4.80
CA ALA A 103 5.15 -2.48 6.16
C ALA A 103 5.97 -3.27 7.21
N ALA A 104 6.33 -4.52 6.90
CA ALA A 104 7.20 -5.32 7.77
C ALA A 104 8.61 -4.71 7.90
N VAL A 105 9.21 -4.21 6.81
CA VAL A 105 10.50 -3.48 6.84
C VAL A 105 10.39 -2.23 7.72
N MET A 106 9.31 -1.45 7.60
CA MET A 106 9.10 -0.25 8.42
C MET A 106 8.99 -0.59 9.91
N ALA A 107 8.21 -1.60 10.27
CA ALA A 107 8.03 -2.04 11.65
C ALA A 107 9.35 -2.58 12.26
N ALA A 108 10.14 -3.31 11.47
CA ALA A 108 11.46 -3.78 11.88
C ALA A 108 12.45 -2.64 12.04
N ALA A 109 12.40 -1.63 11.17
CA ALA A 109 13.26 -0.45 11.27
C ALA A 109 12.99 0.37 12.54
N GLU A 110 11.74 0.48 12.99
CA GLU A 110 11.38 1.13 14.24
C GLU A 110 12.00 0.43 15.48
N LYS A 111 12.10 -0.90 15.40
CA LYS A 111 12.67 -1.74 16.48
C LYS A 111 14.18 -1.97 16.32
N GLN A 112 14.75 -1.51 15.21
CA GLN A 112 16.14 -1.80 14.81
C GLN A 112 16.46 -3.31 14.77
N ASP A 113 15.47 -4.11 14.35
CA ASP A 113 15.54 -5.57 14.25
C ASP A 113 16.00 -5.97 12.84
N THR A 114 17.26 -6.37 12.73
CA THR A 114 17.89 -6.75 11.45
C THR A 114 17.28 -8.03 10.86
N GLU A 115 16.92 -9.01 11.68
CA GLU A 115 16.34 -10.28 11.21
C GLU A 115 14.96 -10.06 10.62
N ALA A 116 14.08 -9.38 11.35
CA ALA A 116 12.75 -9.00 10.87
C ALA A 116 12.82 -8.08 9.63
N TRP A 117 13.82 -7.18 9.58
CA TRP A 117 14.07 -6.32 8.45
C TRP A 117 14.40 -7.11 7.17
N MET A 118 15.30 -8.11 7.28
CA MET A 118 15.67 -9.01 6.19
C MET A 118 14.48 -9.84 5.71
N ALA A 119 13.64 -10.32 6.62
CA ALA A 119 12.43 -11.07 6.30
C ALA A 119 11.43 -10.19 5.53
N GLY A 120 11.17 -8.97 6.00
CA GLY A 120 10.30 -8.00 5.32
C GLY A 120 10.80 -7.64 3.92
N LEU A 121 12.11 -7.40 3.77
CA LEU A 121 12.72 -7.10 2.47
C LEU A 121 12.61 -8.30 1.50
N THR A 122 12.74 -9.51 2.00
CA THR A 122 12.56 -10.73 1.20
C THR A 122 11.11 -10.84 0.70
N MET A 123 10.15 -10.54 1.56
CA MET A 123 8.72 -10.51 1.23
C MET A 123 8.41 -9.45 0.15
N THR A 124 8.94 -8.23 0.31
CA THR A 124 8.85 -7.17 -0.71
C THR A 124 9.35 -7.66 -2.07
N GLY A 125 10.54 -8.27 -2.10
CA GLY A 125 11.11 -8.84 -3.33
C GLY A 125 10.31 -10.00 -3.93
N GLN A 126 9.55 -10.75 -3.14
CA GLN A 126 8.60 -11.75 -3.67
C GLN A 126 7.45 -11.08 -4.43
N GLY A 127 6.87 -10.01 -3.87
CA GLY A 127 5.85 -9.22 -4.55
C GLY A 127 6.34 -8.69 -5.89
N CYS A 128 7.54 -8.08 -5.93
CA CYS A 128 8.14 -7.60 -7.18
C CYS A 128 8.25 -8.70 -8.24
N ARG A 129 8.73 -9.89 -7.87
CA ARG A 129 8.86 -11.03 -8.81
C ARG A 129 7.52 -11.55 -9.30
N THR A 130 6.45 -11.37 -8.56
CA THR A 130 5.10 -11.81 -8.97
C THR A 130 4.57 -10.95 -10.11
N CYS A 131 4.79 -9.64 -10.07
CA CYS A 131 4.41 -8.72 -11.14
C CYS A 131 5.34 -8.81 -12.37
N HIS A 132 6.65 -9.08 -12.17
CA HIS A 132 7.68 -9.10 -13.21
C HIS A 132 7.95 -10.51 -13.76
N LYS A 133 6.91 -11.29 -13.96
CA LYS A 133 7.00 -12.63 -14.62
C LYS A 133 6.92 -12.53 -16.12
#